data_54cfb97be3e70534c497fa14c6d0f3b7
#
_entry.id   54cfb97be3e70534c497fa14c6d0f3b7
#
_cell.length_a   1.000
_cell.length_b   1.000
_cell.length_c   1.000
_cell.angle_alpha   90.00
_cell.angle_beta   90.00
_cell.angle_gamma   90.00
#
_symmetry.space_group_name_H-M   'P 1'
#
loop_
_entity.id
_entity.type
_entity.pdbx_description
1 polymer ?
#
loop_
_entity_poly.entity_id
_entity_poly.type
_entity_poly.pdbx_seq_one_letter_code
_entity_poly.pdbx_strand_id
1 'polypeptide(L)'
;MTTGNEYRQAQLAIAELKAAVLSLLEKSQSGMSNAAIGRTLGIYAGHKRHEGHISRTVLAMLEADGVVEQDSEDQTWSVRKHQAA
;
A
#
# COMPACT_ATOMS: atom_id res chain seq x y z
N MET A 1 27.56 16.12 1.31
CA MET A 1 26.35 16.41 0.60
C MET A 1 25.19 15.63 1.18
N THR A 2 24.20 16.33 1.61
CA THR A 2 23.11 15.69 2.37
C THR A 2 22.00 15.09 1.51
N THR A 3 21.88 15.57 0.27
CA THR A 3 20.79 15.16 -0.60
C THR A 3 20.75 13.66 -0.80
N GLY A 4 21.92 13.00 -0.93
CA GLY A 4 21.96 11.57 -1.12
C GLY A 4 21.44 10.80 0.07
N ASN A 5 21.66 11.28 1.28
CA ASN A 5 21.19 10.62 2.49
C ASN A 5 19.68 10.70 2.60
N GLU A 6 19.12 11.88 2.36
CA GLU A 6 17.68 12.04 2.44
C GLU A 6 16.97 11.26 1.35
N TYR A 7 17.53 11.21 0.16
CA TYR A 7 16.96 10.42 -0.91
C TYR A 7 16.90 8.94 -0.52
N ARG A 8 18.03 8.42 -0.04
CA ARG A 8 18.09 7.01 0.37
C ARG A 8 17.11 6.74 1.49
N GLN A 9 17.03 7.63 2.47
CA GLN A 9 16.14 7.47 3.58
C GLN A 9 14.69 7.40 3.12
N ALA A 10 14.31 8.25 2.19
CA ALA A 10 12.95 8.27 1.66
C ALA A 10 12.64 6.97 0.90
N GLN A 11 13.60 6.49 0.10
CA GLN A 11 13.38 5.26 -0.64
C GLN A 11 13.26 4.05 0.28
N LEU A 12 14.04 4.01 1.34
CA LEU A 12 13.94 2.94 2.31
C LEU A 12 12.60 2.98 3.05
N ALA A 13 12.14 4.18 3.40
CA ALA A 13 10.87 4.32 4.09
C ALA A 13 9.72 3.83 3.22
N ILE A 14 9.75 4.15 1.94
CA ILE A 14 8.71 3.69 1.02
C ILE A 14 8.77 2.17 0.85
N ALA A 15 9.97 1.61 0.73
CA ALA A 15 10.12 0.17 0.61
C ALA A 15 9.57 -0.56 1.84
N GLU A 16 9.84 -0.03 3.02
CA GLU A 16 9.32 -0.60 4.26
C GLU A 16 7.81 -0.52 4.31
N LEU A 17 7.26 0.60 3.87
CA LEU A 17 5.81 0.78 3.87
C LEU A 17 5.14 -0.16 2.88
N LYS A 18 5.72 -0.32 1.70
CA LYS A 18 5.22 -1.28 0.71
C LYS A 18 5.23 -2.70 1.29
N ALA A 19 6.31 -3.05 1.97
CA ALA A 19 6.43 -4.38 2.56
C ALA A 19 5.37 -4.62 3.63
N ALA A 20 5.08 -3.59 4.43
CA ALA A 20 4.07 -3.71 5.47
C ALA A 20 2.68 -3.92 4.88
N VAL A 21 2.35 -3.17 3.83
CA VAL A 21 1.07 -3.32 3.15
C VAL A 21 0.94 -4.71 2.55
N LEU A 22 1.98 -5.18 1.86
CA LEU A 22 1.96 -6.51 1.27
C LEU A 22 1.79 -7.59 2.32
N SER A 23 2.53 -7.48 3.43
CA SER A 23 2.44 -8.46 4.49
C SER A 23 1.02 -8.52 5.06
N LEU A 24 0.40 -7.35 5.24
CA LEU A 24 -0.97 -7.29 5.73
C LEU A 24 -1.94 -7.95 4.76
N LEU A 25 -1.80 -7.65 3.47
CA LEU A 25 -2.68 -8.22 2.46
C LEU A 25 -2.48 -9.73 2.30
N GLU A 26 -1.26 -10.21 2.49
CA GLU A 26 -0.99 -11.65 2.42
C GLU A 26 -1.72 -12.41 3.52
N LYS A 27 -1.97 -11.76 4.63
CA LYS A 27 -2.71 -12.37 5.75
C LYS A 27 -4.21 -12.26 5.58
N SER A 28 -4.67 -11.46 4.65
CA SER A 28 -6.09 -11.23 4.44
C SER A 28 -6.59 -12.13 3.32
N GLN A 29 -7.56 -12.97 3.61
CA GLN A 29 -8.07 -13.89 2.61
C GLN A 29 -9.11 -13.27 1.71
N SER A 30 -9.80 -12.26 2.18
CA SER A 30 -10.90 -11.64 1.43
C SER A 30 -10.58 -10.25 0.92
N GLY A 31 -9.34 -9.81 1.12
CA GLY A 31 -8.96 -8.46 0.71
C GLY A 31 -9.30 -7.43 1.76
N MET A 32 -8.80 -6.21 1.57
CA MET A 32 -9.00 -5.13 2.52
C MET A 32 -9.24 -3.84 1.78
N SER A 33 -10.09 -2.99 2.34
CA SER A 33 -10.30 -1.66 1.79
C SER A 33 -9.10 -0.76 2.11
N ASN A 34 -8.97 0.31 1.35
CA ASN A 34 -7.92 1.29 1.61
C ASN A 34 -8.01 1.81 3.05
N ALA A 35 -9.22 2.10 3.53
CA ALA A 35 -9.39 2.60 4.88
C ALA A 35 -8.96 1.58 5.93
N ALA A 36 -9.33 0.32 5.73
CA ALA A 36 -8.95 -0.73 6.68
C ALA A 36 -7.43 -0.89 6.74
N ILE A 37 -6.78 -0.87 5.57
CA ILE A 37 -5.32 -0.94 5.49
C ILE A 37 -4.70 0.24 6.24
N GLY A 38 -5.18 1.44 5.92
CA GLY A 38 -4.63 2.63 6.52
C GLY A 38 -4.77 2.66 8.03
N ARG A 39 -5.93 2.26 8.54
CA ARG A 39 -6.16 2.25 9.97
C ARG A 39 -5.37 1.17 10.68
N THR A 40 -5.28 0.00 10.07
CA THR A 40 -4.54 -1.11 10.66
C THR A 40 -3.05 -0.75 10.80
N LEU A 41 -2.51 -0.07 9.80
CA LEU A 41 -1.10 0.29 9.80
C LEU A 41 -0.81 1.64 10.45
N GLY A 42 -1.85 2.33 10.90
CA GLY A 42 -1.66 3.62 11.56
C GLY A 42 -1.29 4.75 10.61
N ILE A 43 -1.65 4.61 9.35
CA ILE A 43 -1.34 5.61 8.34
C ILE A 43 -2.58 6.20 7.68
N TYR A 44 -3.73 6.00 8.30
CA TYR A 44 -4.97 6.58 7.78
C TYR A 44 -5.05 8.03 8.25
N ALA A 45 -4.37 8.88 7.52
CA ALA A 45 -4.19 10.27 7.89
C ALA A 45 -4.53 11.17 6.70
N GLY A 46 -4.63 12.44 6.97
CA GLY A 46 -4.93 13.40 5.95
C GLY A 46 -5.93 14.41 6.46
N HIS A 47 -6.22 15.39 5.65
CA HIS A 47 -7.23 16.38 5.98
C HIS A 47 -8.61 15.78 5.80
N LYS A 48 -9.59 16.46 6.39
CA LYS A 48 -10.98 16.09 6.21
C LYS A 48 -11.27 15.86 4.72
N ARG A 49 -11.89 14.75 4.41
CA ARG A 49 -12.22 14.34 3.05
C ARG A 49 -11.04 13.83 2.24
N HIS A 50 -9.85 13.82 2.84
CA HIS A 50 -8.65 13.36 2.15
C HIS A 50 -7.90 12.35 2.97
N GLU A 51 -8.58 11.69 3.91
CA GLU A 51 -7.96 10.64 4.69
C GLU A 51 -7.63 9.47 3.77
N GLY A 52 -6.60 8.75 4.14
CA GLY A 52 -6.21 7.56 3.39
C GLY A 52 -5.27 7.81 2.24
N HIS A 53 -4.74 9.02 2.12
CA HIS A 53 -3.80 9.35 1.05
C HIS A 53 -2.56 8.47 1.07
N ILE A 54 -2.00 8.22 2.26
CA ILE A 54 -0.75 7.49 2.35
C ILE A 54 -0.95 6.07 1.86
N SER A 55 -1.94 5.37 2.41
CA SER A 55 -2.18 3.99 1.99
C SER A 55 -2.58 3.91 0.52
N ARG A 56 -3.39 4.87 0.04
CA ARG A 56 -3.80 4.88 -1.36
C ARG A 56 -2.61 5.03 -2.29
N THR A 57 -1.67 5.90 -1.93
CA THR A 57 -0.48 6.11 -2.74
C THR A 57 0.39 4.87 -2.78
N VAL A 58 0.58 4.24 -1.62
CA VAL A 58 1.38 3.02 -1.56
C VAL A 58 0.73 1.90 -2.36
N LEU A 59 -0.60 1.77 -2.26
CA LEU A 59 -1.32 0.77 -3.03
C LEU A 59 -1.19 1.02 -4.53
N ALA A 60 -1.24 2.28 -4.95
CA ALA A 60 -1.04 2.61 -6.36
C ALA A 60 0.35 2.21 -6.83
N MET A 61 1.36 2.42 -5.99
CA MET A 61 2.71 2.00 -6.32
C MET A 61 2.80 0.49 -6.46
N LEU A 62 2.19 -0.24 -5.53
CA LEU A 62 2.20 -1.70 -5.57
C LEU A 62 1.41 -2.24 -6.76
N GLU A 63 0.34 -1.55 -7.11
CA GLU A 63 -0.43 -1.93 -8.30
C GLU A 63 0.40 -1.75 -9.56
N ALA A 64 1.12 -0.63 -9.64
CA ALA A 64 2.02 -0.38 -10.76
C ALA A 64 3.13 -1.42 -10.82
N ASP A 65 3.57 -1.92 -9.66
CA ASP A 65 4.56 -2.99 -9.60
C ASP A 65 3.96 -4.35 -9.96
N GLY A 66 2.65 -4.44 -10.08
CA GLY A 66 1.98 -5.67 -10.48
C GLY A 66 1.81 -6.68 -9.35
N VAL A 67 1.93 -6.27 -8.10
CA VAL A 67 1.87 -7.23 -6.98
C VAL A 67 0.56 -7.17 -6.21
N VAL A 68 -0.26 -6.14 -6.41
CA VAL A 68 -1.60 -6.09 -5.80
C VAL A 68 -2.61 -5.72 -6.87
N GLU A 69 -3.86 -6.01 -6.59
CA GLU A 69 -4.94 -5.63 -7.47
C GLU A 69 -6.16 -5.23 -6.65
N GLN A 70 -6.99 -4.40 -7.25
CA GLN A 70 -8.20 -3.91 -6.61
C GLN A 70 -9.41 -4.54 -7.29
N ASP A 71 -10.33 -5.04 -6.48
CA ASP A 71 -11.59 -5.56 -7.00
C ASP A 71 -12.44 -4.38 -7.47
N SER A 72 -12.97 -4.48 -8.68
CA SER A 72 -13.72 -3.36 -9.26
C SER A 72 -15.10 -3.21 -8.65
N GLU A 73 -15.63 -4.23 -8.00
CA GLU A 73 -16.97 -4.17 -7.44
C GLU A 73 -16.97 -3.62 -6.03
N ASP A 74 -16.14 -4.16 -5.15
CA ASP A 74 -16.16 -3.76 -3.75
C ASP A 74 -14.96 -2.91 -3.37
N GLN A 75 -14.05 -2.65 -4.29
CA GLN A 75 -12.90 -1.77 -4.09
C GLN A 75 -11.90 -2.30 -3.07
N THR A 76 -11.96 -3.58 -2.73
CA THR A 76 -10.96 -4.15 -1.82
C THR A 76 -9.69 -4.48 -2.57
N TRP A 77 -8.58 -4.44 -1.83
CA TRP A 77 -7.27 -4.73 -2.37
C TRP A 77 -6.81 -6.09 -1.89
N SER A 78 -6.11 -6.80 -2.76
CA SER A 78 -5.57 -8.11 -2.43
C SER A 78 -4.26 -8.30 -3.16
N VAL A 79 -3.47 -9.26 -2.69
CA VAL A 79 -2.26 -9.64 -3.40
C VAL A 79 -2.67 -10.26 -4.73
N ARG A 80 -2.05 -9.79 -5.80
CA ARG A 80 -2.34 -10.32 -7.11
C ARG A 80 -1.84 -11.75 -7.19
N LYS A 81 -2.74 -12.65 -7.56
CA LYS A 81 -2.37 -14.04 -7.66
C LYS A 81 -1.45 -14.23 -8.85
N HIS A 82 -0.33 -14.86 -8.59
CA HIS A 82 0.61 -15.11 -9.64
C HIS A 82 0.04 -16.16 -10.59
N GLN A 83 -0.03 -15.80 -11.86
CA GLN A 83 -0.48 -16.72 -12.87
C GLN A 83 0.67 -17.65 -13.21
N ALA A 84 0.49 -18.91 -12.92
CA ALA A 84 1.47 -19.90 -13.32
C ALA A 84 1.51 -19.91 -14.85
N ALA A 85 2.66 -19.65 -15.37
CA ALA A 85 2.78 -19.54 -16.82
C ALA A 85 2.60 -20.88 -17.48
#